data_c232bbe8070c9ef84321d0d947cb0414
#
_entry.id   c232bbe8070c9ef84321d0d947cb0414
#
_cell.length_a   1.000
_cell.length_b   1.000
_cell.length_c   1.000
_cell.angle_alpha   90.00
_cell.angle_beta   90.00
_cell.angle_gamma   90.00
#
_symmetry.space_group_name_H-M   'P 1'
#
loop_
_entity.id
_entity.type
_entity.pdbx_description
1 polymer ?
#
loop_
_entity_poly.entity_id
_entity_poly.type
_entity_poly.pdbx_seq_one_letter_code
_entity_poly.pdbx_strand_id
1 'polypeptide(L)'
;MVVALGAVVTAAVGGVVTDGGLIPDLHQLPPYDISARTAPRGRVVLTFASAVGNGGQGPLIVNGTRDRRRTTMTVTQEIVQTDGTRVRVPIAGGMRYAPDGHSHWHFLQFAAFELRDPATGLLVREGHKVGFCLGSRFAMDPPVPGAPAVPAINTDCGRFLPGLTRMRMGIEVGYADDYAAYLEG
;
A
#
# COMPACT_ATOMS: atom_id res chain seq x y z
N MET A 1 -24.41 6.17 -13.51
CA MET A 1 -23.98 6.19 -12.10
C MET A 1 -22.47 6.28 -12.14
N VAL A 2 -21.90 7.43 -11.82
CA VAL A 2 -20.44 7.62 -11.74
C VAL A 2 -20.05 7.27 -10.31
N VAL A 3 -19.20 6.26 -10.14
CA VAL A 3 -18.69 5.83 -8.84
C VAL A 3 -17.36 6.57 -8.63
N ALA A 4 -17.29 7.47 -7.65
CA ALA A 4 -16.02 8.01 -7.20
C ALA A 4 -15.43 7.02 -6.16
N LEU A 5 -14.42 6.24 -6.57
CA LEU A 5 -13.57 5.49 -5.66
C LEU A 5 -12.48 6.44 -5.15
N GLY A 6 -12.56 6.82 -3.91
CA GLY A 6 -11.50 7.53 -3.21
C GLY A 6 -10.69 6.52 -2.40
N ALA A 7 -9.38 6.42 -2.62
CA ALA A 7 -8.48 5.77 -1.68
C ALA A 7 -7.75 6.87 -0.90
N VAL A 8 -7.78 6.78 0.41
CA VAL A 8 -6.97 7.63 1.27
C VAL A 8 -5.70 6.84 1.59
N VAL A 9 -4.60 7.22 0.95
CA VAL A 9 -3.29 6.72 1.32
C VAL A 9 -2.80 7.54 2.50
N THR A 10 -2.98 7.05 3.71
CA THR A 10 -2.40 7.65 4.90
C THR A 10 -0.97 7.15 5.08
N ALA A 11 -0.03 7.76 4.37
CA ALA A 11 1.36 7.72 4.81
C ALA A 11 1.44 8.61 6.05
N ALA A 12 1.21 8.03 7.23
CA ALA A 12 1.36 8.73 8.49
C ALA A 12 2.86 8.97 8.73
N VAL A 13 3.39 10.08 8.21
CA VAL A 13 4.70 10.60 8.61
C VAL A 13 4.52 11.22 9.99
N GLY A 14 4.43 10.38 11.02
CA GLY A 14 4.44 10.78 12.41
C GLY A 14 5.88 10.86 12.94
N GLY A 15 6.68 11.76 12.40
CA GLY A 15 8.05 11.99 12.85
C GLY A 15 8.56 13.30 12.30
N VAL A 16 9.48 13.95 13.01
CA VAL A 16 10.21 15.11 12.50
C VAL A 16 11.00 14.66 11.28
N VAL A 17 10.49 14.99 10.09
CA VAL A 17 11.27 14.87 8.85
C VAL A 17 12.37 15.91 8.98
N THR A 18 13.60 15.46 9.16
CA THR A 18 14.76 16.34 9.14
C THR A 18 14.91 16.96 7.75
N ASP A 19 15.37 18.22 7.69
CA ASP A 19 15.74 18.86 6.42
C ASP A 19 16.66 17.93 5.63
N GLY A 20 16.28 17.65 4.36
CA GLY A 20 17.03 16.75 3.48
C GLY A 20 16.48 15.33 3.31
N GLY A 21 15.35 15.00 3.91
CA GLY A 21 14.68 13.72 3.68
C GLY A 21 14.07 13.61 2.28
N LEU A 22 14.42 12.57 1.53
CA LEU A 22 13.78 12.24 0.26
C LEU A 22 12.46 11.51 0.56
N ILE A 23 11.35 12.21 0.42
CA ILE A 23 10.02 11.74 0.85
C ILE A 23 9.30 11.06 -0.32
N PRO A 24 8.64 9.91 -0.10
CA PRO A 24 7.72 9.35 -1.07
C PRO A 24 6.49 10.24 -1.23
N ASP A 25 5.99 10.36 -2.46
CA ASP A 25 4.71 10.99 -2.78
C ASP A 25 3.80 9.94 -3.42
N LEU A 26 2.83 9.46 -2.63
CA LEU A 26 2.02 8.32 -2.99
C LEU A 26 0.72 8.77 -3.65
N HIS A 27 0.49 8.31 -4.86
CA HIS A 27 -0.69 8.61 -5.66
C HIS A 27 -1.53 7.35 -5.87
N GLN A 28 -2.81 7.42 -5.53
CA GLN A 28 -3.76 6.40 -5.94
C GLN A 28 -4.03 6.57 -7.43
N LEU A 29 -3.72 5.55 -8.21
CA LEU A 29 -4.04 5.52 -9.64
C LEU A 29 -5.54 5.20 -9.84
N PRO A 30 -6.14 5.64 -10.96
CA PRO A 30 -7.53 5.33 -11.26
C PRO A 30 -7.81 3.83 -11.17
N PRO A 31 -8.94 3.42 -10.61
CA PRO A 31 -9.33 2.01 -10.57
C PRO A 31 -9.62 1.50 -11.99
N TYR A 32 -9.31 0.24 -12.23
CA TYR A 32 -9.52 -0.44 -13.50
C TYR A 32 -10.11 -1.84 -13.27
N ASP A 33 -10.47 -2.57 -14.33
CA ASP A 33 -11.13 -3.88 -14.26
C ASP A 33 -12.36 -3.88 -13.34
N ILE A 34 -13.13 -2.77 -13.40
CA ILE A 34 -14.30 -2.59 -12.55
C ILE A 34 -15.42 -3.50 -13.05
N SER A 35 -15.93 -4.34 -12.16
CA SER A 35 -17.08 -5.19 -12.46
C SER A 35 -18.03 -5.29 -11.26
N ALA A 36 -19.33 -5.46 -11.55
CA ALA A 36 -20.34 -5.68 -10.54
C ALA A 36 -21.02 -7.03 -10.79
N ARG A 37 -21.21 -7.81 -9.74
CA ARG A 37 -21.94 -9.07 -9.81
C ARG A 37 -22.95 -9.18 -8.69
N THR A 38 -24.06 -9.86 -8.96
CA THR A 38 -25.02 -10.21 -7.92
C THR A 38 -24.55 -11.49 -7.22
N ALA A 39 -24.37 -11.39 -5.91
CA ALA A 39 -24.08 -12.52 -5.02
C ALA A 39 -25.39 -13.13 -4.47
N PRO A 40 -25.35 -14.29 -3.80
CA PRO A 40 -26.51 -14.89 -3.17
C PRO A 40 -27.24 -13.90 -2.24
N ARG A 41 -28.56 -14.01 -2.16
CA ARG A 41 -29.47 -13.13 -1.40
C ARG A 41 -29.57 -11.70 -1.96
N GLY A 42 -29.27 -11.48 -3.24
CA GLY A 42 -29.43 -10.19 -3.90
C GLY A 42 -28.35 -9.15 -3.54
N ARG A 43 -27.30 -9.53 -2.85
CA ARG A 43 -26.17 -8.62 -2.57
C ARG A 43 -25.42 -8.28 -3.85
N VAL A 44 -24.97 -7.06 -3.97
CA VAL A 44 -24.09 -6.61 -5.07
C VAL A 44 -22.66 -6.59 -4.59
N VAL A 45 -21.75 -7.24 -5.33
CA VAL A 45 -20.32 -7.20 -5.09
C VAL A 45 -19.69 -6.41 -6.22
N LEU A 46 -19.02 -5.31 -5.88
CA LEU A 46 -18.19 -4.53 -6.79
C LEU A 46 -16.75 -5.00 -6.64
N THR A 47 -16.12 -5.42 -7.74
CA THR A 47 -14.71 -5.78 -7.78
C THR A 47 -13.95 -4.82 -8.69
N PHE A 48 -12.72 -4.52 -8.36
CA PHE A 48 -11.86 -3.65 -9.14
C PHE A 48 -10.40 -3.93 -8.84
N ALA A 49 -9.52 -3.54 -9.74
CA ALA A 49 -8.10 -3.41 -9.49
C ALA A 49 -7.77 -1.93 -9.28
N SER A 50 -6.73 -1.66 -8.51
CA SER A 50 -6.25 -0.32 -8.22
C SER A 50 -4.76 -0.38 -7.93
N ALA A 51 -4.04 0.70 -8.17
CA ALA A 51 -2.62 0.77 -7.91
C ALA A 51 -2.23 2.04 -7.15
N VAL A 52 -1.15 1.96 -6.39
CA VAL A 52 -0.53 3.10 -5.72
C VAL A 52 0.85 3.31 -6.31
N GLY A 53 1.06 4.47 -6.93
CA GLY A 53 2.33 4.90 -7.48
C GLY A 53 3.09 5.80 -6.54
N ASN A 54 4.42 5.83 -6.66
CA ASN A 54 5.29 6.73 -5.94
C ASN A 54 5.96 7.73 -6.90
N GLY A 55 5.44 8.97 -6.93
CA GLY A 55 5.97 10.10 -7.70
C GLY A 55 6.96 10.98 -6.93
N GLY A 56 7.33 10.60 -5.71
CA GLY A 56 8.15 11.39 -4.80
C GLY A 56 9.64 11.44 -5.13
N GLN A 57 10.40 12.05 -4.23
CA GLN A 57 11.85 12.17 -4.34
C GLN A 57 12.59 10.95 -3.77
N GLY A 58 11.94 10.16 -2.93
CA GLY A 58 12.50 8.98 -2.31
C GLY A 58 11.56 7.79 -2.30
N PRO A 59 12.08 6.57 -2.08
CA PRO A 59 11.27 5.37 -2.02
C PRO A 59 10.43 5.33 -0.73
N LEU A 60 9.24 4.75 -0.82
CA LEU A 60 8.55 4.26 0.37
C LEU A 60 9.25 2.98 0.82
N ILE A 61 9.82 2.98 2.02
CA ILE A 61 10.43 1.80 2.61
C ILE A 61 9.82 1.57 3.99
N VAL A 62 9.18 0.42 4.17
CA VAL A 62 8.59 0.02 5.45
C VAL A 62 9.32 -1.22 5.97
N ASN A 63 9.87 -1.12 7.19
CA ASN A 63 10.56 -2.21 7.87
C ASN A 63 9.70 -2.70 9.04
N GLY A 64 9.40 -3.99 9.04
CA GLY A 64 8.71 -4.67 10.13
C GLY A 64 9.68 -5.48 10.98
N THR A 65 9.48 -5.48 12.29
CA THR A 65 10.21 -6.32 13.23
C THR A 65 9.30 -6.88 14.32
N ARG A 66 9.53 -8.12 14.75
CA ARG A 66 8.80 -8.73 15.86
C ARG A 66 9.66 -9.69 16.68
N ASP A 67 9.27 -9.89 17.90
CA ASP A 67 9.64 -11.10 18.67
C ASP A 67 8.91 -12.32 18.09
N ARG A 68 9.54 -13.49 18.12
CA ARG A 68 8.95 -14.75 17.62
C ARG A 68 7.63 -15.13 18.29
N ARG A 69 7.38 -14.64 19.51
CA ARG A 69 6.14 -14.87 20.26
C ARG A 69 4.97 -14.01 19.78
N ARG A 70 5.23 -12.95 19.02
CA ARG A 70 4.20 -12.06 18.50
C ARG A 70 3.80 -12.47 17.09
N THR A 71 2.52 -12.31 16.75
CA THR A 71 1.98 -12.56 15.41
C THR A 71 2.07 -11.35 14.49
N THR A 72 2.23 -10.15 15.07
CA THR A 72 2.30 -8.87 14.35
C THR A 72 3.66 -8.23 14.55
N MET A 73 4.25 -7.69 13.49
CA MET A 73 5.45 -6.85 13.55
C MET A 73 5.08 -5.40 13.84
N THR A 74 5.88 -4.73 14.65
CA THR A 74 5.91 -3.26 14.70
C THR A 74 6.63 -2.75 13.47
N VAL A 75 6.29 -1.54 13.01
CA VAL A 75 6.77 -0.99 11.75
C VAL A 75 7.45 0.35 11.91
N THR A 76 8.45 0.58 11.07
CA THR A 76 9.11 1.87 10.90
C THR A 76 9.19 2.19 9.40
N GLN A 77 9.05 3.46 9.04
CA GLN A 77 9.43 3.95 7.73
C GLN A 77 10.92 4.29 7.73
N GLU A 78 11.64 3.90 6.68
CA GLU A 78 13.02 4.28 6.44
C GLU A 78 13.03 5.39 5.40
N ILE A 79 13.57 6.54 5.76
CA ILE A 79 13.68 7.73 4.90
C ILE A 79 15.14 7.86 4.48
N VAL A 80 15.39 7.89 3.18
CA VAL A 80 16.72 8.17 2.61
C VAL A 80 16.95 9.67 2.65
N GLN A 81 18.13 10.09 3.07
CA GLN A 81 18.52 11.51 3.09
C GLN A 81 19.29 11.86 1.83
N THR A 82 19.38 13.15 1.50
CA THR A 82 20.16 13.65 0.35
C THR A 82 21.64 13.34 0.43
N ASP A 83 22.18 13.14 1.63
CA ASP A 83 23.56 12.69 1.85
C ASP A 83 23.75 11.16 1.77
N GLY A 84 22.68 10.42 1.47
CA GLY A 84 22.66 8.96 1.38
C GLY A 84 22.48 8.26 2.74
N THR A 85 22.44 8.97 3.84
CA THR A 85 22.12 8.38 5.16
C THR A 85 20.66 7.94 5.22
N ARG A 86 20.30 7.15 6.23
CA ARG A 86 18.95 6.60 6.40
C ARG A 86 18.47 6.85 7.82
N VAL A 87 17.30 7.42 7.93
CA VAL A 87 16.61 7.64 9.20
C VAL A 87 15.39 6.73 9.28
N ARG A 88 15.15 6.13 10.45
CA ARG A 88 13.96 5.31 10.71
C ARG A 88 13.04 6.02 11.67
N VAL A 89 11.79 6.16 11.26
CA VAL A 89 10.73 6.76 12.08
C VAL A 89 9.62 5.73 12.34
N PRO A 90 9.12 5.61 13.57
CA PRO A 90 7.95 4.78 13.84
C PRO A 90 6.75 5.28 13.06
N ILE A 91 5.95 4.37 12.52
CA ILE A 91 4.70 4.69 11.85
C ILE A 91 3.56 3.85 12.44
N ALA A 92 2.33 4.31 12.23
CA ALA A 92 1.14 3.57 12.62
C ALA A 92 0.99 2.27 11.80
N GLY A 93 0.20 1.33 12.30
CA GLY A 93 -0.05 0.06 11.67
C GLY A 93 0.84 -1.06 12.16
N GLY A 94 1.06 -2.05 11.33
CA GLY A 94 1.84 -3.24 11.65
C GLY A 94 1.96 -4.13 10.43
N MET A 95 2.74 -5.22 10.54
CA MET A 95 2.74 -6.26 9.51
C MET A 95 2.27 -7.57 10.11
N ARG A 96 1.38 -8.26 9.39
CA ARG A 96 0.85 -9.57 9.78
C ARG A 96 0.89 -10.54 8.61
N TYR A 97 1.21 -11.79 8.91
CA TYR A 97 1.13 -12.86 7.93
C TYR A 97 -0.32 -13.20 7.64
N ALA A 98 -0.69 -13.27 6.36
CA ALA A 98 -2.01 -13.66 5.88
C ALA A 98 -1.95 -15.10 5.36
N PRO A 99 -2.41 -16.10 6.13
CA PRO A 99 -2.33 -17.51 5.72
C PRO A 99 -3.35 -17.86 4.62
N ASP A 100 -4.53 -17.23 4.67
CA ASP A 100 -5.69 -17.61 3.85
C ASP A 100 -5.60 -16.99 2.45
N GLY A 101 -5.19 -17.80 1.46
CA GLY A 101 -5.16 -17.42 0.05
C GLY A 101 -3.99 -16.55 -0.40
N HIS A 102 -3.30 -15.85 0.50
CA HIS A 102 -2.18 -14.96 0.20
C HIS A 102 -0.82 -15.57 0.54
N SER A 103 -0.71 -16.23 1.71
CA SER A 103 0.51 -16.91 2.18
C SER A 103 1.75 -16.00 2.22
N HIS A 104 1.58 -14.72 2.55
CA HIS A 104 2.66 -13.74 2.69
C HIS A 104 2.34 -12.67 3.76
N TRP A 105 3.31 -11.81 4.07
CA TRP A 105 3.17 -10.73 5.03
C TRP A 105 2.47 -9.52 4.39
N HIS A 106 1.54 -8.93 5.13
CA HIS A 106 0.83 -7.71 4.77
C HIS A 106 1.20 -6.56 5.69
N PHE A 107 1.48 -5.40 5.12
CA PHE A 107 1.44 -4.13 5.84
C PHE A 107 -0.02 -3.71 6.00
N LEU A 108 -0.43 -3.43 7.22
CA LEU A 108 -1.80 -3.09 7.59
C LEU A 108 -2.02 -1.58 7.56
N GLN A 109 -3.25 -1.16 7.25
CA GLN A 109 -3.65 0.26 7.27
C GLN A 109 -2.87 1.15 6.27
N PHE A 110 -2.44 0.58 5.15
CA PHE A 110 -1.74 1.34 4.10
C PHE A 110 -2.71 2.17 3.25
N ALA A 111 -3.81 1.59 2.84
CA ALA A 111 -4.85 2.26 2.05
C ALA A 111 -6.24 1.77 2.49
N ALA A 112 -7.24 2.63 2.28
CA ALA A 112 -8.65 2.32 2.43
C ALA A 112 -9.38 2.60 1.12
N PHE A 113 -10.38 1.78 0.80
CA PHE A 113 -11.24 1.98 -0.35
C PHE A 113 -12.64 2.34 0.11
N GLU A 114 -13.23 3.34 -0.51
CA GLU A 114 -14.56 3.83 -0.18
C GLU A 114 -15.37 4.01 -1.45
N LEU A 115 -16.65 3.64 -1.40
CA LEU A 115 -17.64 3.98 -2.39
C LEU A 115 -18.41 5.19 -1.89
N ARG A 116 -18.37 6.28 -2.65
CA ARG A 116 -19.07 7.52 -2.32
C ARG A 116 -20.09 7.90 -3.38
N ASP A 117 -21.17 8.51 -2.95
CA ASP A 117 -22.15 9.12 -3.85
C ASP A 117 -21.50 10.33 -4.55
N PRO A 118 -21.48 10.38 -5.90
CA PRO A 118 -20.76 11.43 -6.62
C PRO A 118 -21.44 12.80 -6.53
N ALA A 119 -22.73 12.86 -6.20
CA ALA A 119 -23.46 14.13 -6.09
C ALA A 119 -23.33 14.75 -4.71
N THR A 120 -23.24 13.94 -3.67
CA THR A 120 -23.24 14.40 -2.28
C THR A 120 -21.91 14.20 -1.57
N GLY A 121 -21.01 13.36 -2.10
CA GLY A 121 -19.77 12.96 -1.44
C GLY A 121 -19.97 12.02 -0.23
N LEU A 122 -21.20 11.67 0.10
CA LEU A 122 -21.50 10.83 1.26
C LEU A 122 -20.95 9.41 1.05
N LEU A 123 -20.44 8.84 2.14
CA LEU A 123 -19.98 7.46 2.17
C LEU A 123 -21.17 6.51 1.95
N VAL A 124 -21.08 5.67 0.93
CA VAL A 124 -22.04 4.60 0.64
C VAL A 124 -21.57 3.29 1.24
N ARG A 125 -20.27 2.98 1.08
CA ARG A 125 -19.68 1.72 1.59
C ARG A 125 -18.16 1.83 1.76
N GLU A 126 -17.64 1.17 2.79
CA GLU A 126 -16.20 0.96 2.98
C GLU A 126 -15.75 -0.37 2.38
N GLY A 127 -14.52 -0.42 1.90
CA GLY A 127 -13.88 -1.63 1.42
C GLY A 127 -13.30 -2.47 2.56
N HIS A 128 -13.19 -3.78 2.33
CA HIS A 128 -12.71 -4.72 3.34
C HIS A 128 -11.21 -5.02 3.27
N LYS A 129 -10.50 -4.47 2.28
CA LYS A 129 -9.06 -4.72 2.15
C LYS A 129 -8.27 -3.91 3.18
N VAL A 130 -7.63 -4.59 4.11
CA VAL A 130 -6.88 -3.98 5.22
C VAL A 130 -5.38 -4.28 5.20
N GLY A 131 -4.90 -5.09 4.26
CA GLY A 131 -3.50 -5.53 4.20
C GLY A 131 -2.93 -5.56 2.79
N PHE A 132 -1.65 -5.16 2.66
CA PHE A 132 -0.97 -4.95 1.39
C PHE A 132 0.45 -5.50 1.42
N CYS A 133 0.84 -6.24 0.39
CA CYS A 133 2.22 -6.63 0.12
C CYS A 133 2.84 -5.57 -0.78
N LEU A 134 3.54 -4.60 -0.22
CA LEU A 134 4.10 -3.49 -0.98
C LEU A 134 5.31 -3.93 -1.81
N GLY A 135 5.27 -3.65 -3.11
CA GLY A 135 6.35 -3.94 -4.06
C GLY A 135 6.32 -3.02 -5.27
N SER A 136 7.44 -2.88 -5.94
CA SER A 136 7.53 -2.13 -7.20
C SER A 136 7.18 -3.06 -8.37
N ARG A 137 5.91 -3.14 -8.73
CA ARG A 137 5.39 -4.13 -9.69
C ARG A 137 5.54 -3.70 -11.14
N PHE A 138 5.30 -2.41 -11.42
CA PHE A 138 5.43 -1.85 -12.76
C PHE A 138 5.86 -0.38 -12.70
N ALA A 139 6.50 0.09 -13.78
CA ALA A 139 6.89 1.49 -13.89
C ALA A 139 5.66 2.37 -14.12
N MET A 140 5.65 3.56 -13.55
CA MET A 140 4.60 4.56 -13.77
C MET A 140 4.67 5.11 -15.20
N ASP A 141 3.51 5.50 -15.73
CA ASP A 141 3.36 6.20 -17.00
C ASP A 141 2.53 7.48 -16.76
N PRO A 142 3.06 8.68 -17.06
CA PRO A 142 4.41 8.94 -17.59
C PRO A 142 5.53 8.60 -16.58
N PRO A 143 6.75 8.31 -17.06
CA PRO A 143 7.89 8.01 -16.21
C PRO A 143 8.24 9.18 -15.27
N VAL A 144 8.56 8.87 -14.03
CA VAL A 144 9.01 9.87 -13.04
C VAL A 144 10.49 10.20 -13.29
N PRO A 145 10.87 11.48 -13.42
CA PRO A 145 12.28 11.86 -13.58
C PRO A 145 13.15 11.35 -12.42
N GLY A 146 14.28 10.75 -12.74
CA GLY A 146 15.21 10.20 -11.76
C GLY A 146 14.84 8.84 -11.20
N ALA A 147 13.74 8.23 -11.65
CA ALA A 147 13.40 6.86 -11.30
C ALA A 147 14.48 5.87 -11.75
N PRO A 148 14.86 4.87 -10.93
CA PRO A 148 15.83 3.87 -11.32
C PRO A 148 15.25 2.98 -12.43
N ALA A 149 16.10 2.53 -13.36
CA ALA A 149 15.68 1.61 -14.44
C ALA A 149 15.22 0.25 -13.91
N VAL A 150 15.74 -0.17 -12.75
CA VAL A 150 15.37 -1.40 -12.07
C VAL A 150 15.09 -1.04 -10.60
N PRO A 151 13.92 -1.41 -10.06
CA PRO A 151 13.60 -1.09 -8.68
C PRO A 151 14.44 -1.91 -7.71
N ALA A 152 15.01 -1.26 -6.70
CA ALA A 152 15.72 -1.94 -5.61
C ALA A 152 14.76 -2.59 -4.59
N ILE A 153 13.50 -2.17 -4.59
CA ILE A 153 12.46 -2.68 -3.69
C ILE A 153 11.47 -3.49 -4.52
N ASN A 154 11.72 -4.78 -4.60
CA ASN A 154 10.80 -5.75 -5.18
C ASN A 154 10.82 -7.01 -4.32
N THR A 155 9.69 -7.32 -3.69
CA THR A 155 9.59 -8.41 -2.73
C THR A 155 8.31 -9.22 -2.93
N ASP A 156 8.36 -10.50 -2.61
CA ASP A 156 7.20 -11.39 -2.49
C ASP A 156 6.56 -11.32 -1.10
N CYS A 157 7.02 -10.39 -0.26
CA CYS A 157 6.60 -10.20 1.12
C CYS A 157 6.75 -11.46 1.99
N GLY A 158 7.81 -12.22 1.78
CA GLY A 158 8.09 -13.44 2.53
C GLY A 158 7.03 -14.52 2.31
N ARG A 159 6.70 -14.78 1.06
CA ARG A 159 5.73 -15.79 0.67
C ARG A 159 6.12 -17.16 1.22
N PHE A 160 5.15 -17.84 1.84
CA PHE A 160 5.33 -19.12 2.54
C PHE A 160 6.31 -19.11 3.73
N LEU A 161 6.66 -17.93 4.25
CA LEU A 161 7.58 -17.76 5.37
C LEU A 161 6.90 -17.10 6.60
N PRO A 162 5.93 -17.75 7.28
CA PRO A 162 5.22 -17.17 8.42
C PRO A 162 6.13 -16.93 9.64
N GLY A 163 7.28 -17.62 9.69
CA GLY A 163 8.23 -17.54 10.80
C GLY A 163 9.15 -16.32 10.80
N LEU A 164 9.10 -15.44 9.78
CA LEU A 164 9.96 -14.28 9.71
C LEU A 164 9.78 -13.36 10.92
N THR A 165 10.90 -12.85 11.43
CA THR A 165 10.94 -11.85 12.50
C THR A 165 11.28 -10.46 12.00
N ARG A 166 11.65 -10.35 10.72
CA ARG A 166 11.94 -9.10 10.02
C ARG A 166 11.37 -9.16 8.62
N MET A 167 10.84 -8.05 8.15
CA MET A 167 10.31 -7.88 6.79
C MET A 167 10.64 -6.46 6.31
N ARG A 168 10.99 -6.34 5.03
CA ARG A 168 11.13 -5.07 4.35
C ARG A 168 10.27 -5.10 3.10
N MET A 169 9.45 -4.07 2.91
CA MET A 169 8.64 -3.90 1.72
C MET A 169 8.50 -2.41 1.40
N GLY A 170 8.03 -2.08 0.22
CA GLY A 170 7.87 -0.68 -0.18
C GLY A 170 7.68 -0.50 -1.67
N ILE A 171 7.66 0.77 -2.12
CA ILE A 171 7.45 1.17 -3.51
C ILE A 171 8.57 2.14 -3.89
N GLU A 172 9.33 1.80 -4.92
CA GLU A 172 10.42 2.62 -5.44
C GLU A 172 9.89 3.87 -6.15
N VAL A 173 10.70 4.91 -6.24
CA VAL A 173 10.38 6.11 -7.03
C VAL A 173 10.10 5.73 -8.47
N GLY A 174 9.00 6.23 -9.02
CA GLY A 174 8.59 5.97 -10.42
C GLY A 174 7.98 4.59 -10.65
N TYR A 175 7.67 3.86 -9.59
CA TYR A 175 7.01 2.56 -9.65
C TYR A 175 5.66 2.59 -8.95
N ALA A 176 4.82 1.63 -9.31
CA ALA A 176 3.52 1.41 -8.68
C ALA A 176 3.36 -0.06 -8.26
N ASP A 177 2.48 -0.24 -7.28
CA ASP A 177 2.02 -1.53 -6.79
C ASP A 177 0.52 -1.68 -7.00
N ASP A 178 0.07 -2.80 -7.54
CA ASP A 178 -1.32 -3.06 -7.90
C ASP A 178 -2.01 -4.03 -6.94
N TYR A 179 -3.30 -3.81 -6.76
CA TYR A 179 -4.13 -4.57 -5.84
C TYR A 179 -5.52 -4.84 -6.41
N ALA A 180 -5.98 -6.07 -6.28
CA ALA A 180 -7.40 -6.37 -6.42
C ALA A 180 -8.13 -6.07 -5.11
N ALA A 181 -9.29 -5.44 -5.20
CA ALA A 181 -10.15 -5.11 -4.08
C ALA A 181 -11.62 -5.40 -4.41
N TYR A 182 -12.45 -5.50 -3.37
CA TYR A 182 -13.89 -5.66 -3.53
C TYR A 182 -14.66 -4.92 -2.45
N LEU A 183 -15.90 -4.53 -2.77
CA LEU A 183 -16.87 -3.92 -1.89
C LEU A 183 -18.15 -4.77 -1.96
N GLU A 184 -18.69 -5.12 -0.80
CA GLU A 184 -19.96 -5.85 -0.70
C GLU A 184 -21.07 -4.93 -0.23
N GLY A 185 -22.20 -4.93 -0.95
CA GLY A 185 -23.44 -4.21 -0.63
C GLY A 185 -24.42 -5.03 0.20
#